data_42c187ecb7f71c563fd5438822865e19
#
_entry.id   42c187ecb7f71c563fd5438822865e19
#
_cell.length_a   1.000
_cell.length_b   1.000
_cell.length_c   1.000
_cell.angle_alpha   90.00
_cell.angle_beta   90.00
_cell.angle_gamma   90.00
#
_symmetry.space_group_name_H-M   'P 1'
#
loop_
_entity.id
_entity.type
_entity.pdbx_description
1 polymer ?
#
loop_
_entity_poly.entity_id
_entity_poly.type
_entity_poly.pdbx_seq_one_letter_code
_entity_poly.pdbx_strand_id
1 'polypeptide(L)'
;MQQPFVLAACAEMIWRDRPIEWRAARLTEMGFQVGLWNWPEHDLNALKRSGATFSIMNGYLTGRLADAEGADELLRSARETAQVGKRLGVARLNLHGTGLGLGGLPARPAEIVTGAMWLKARDTLCRIAELAEEENVVFTLENLNLPVDHPGTPFGRAADTLALVSSVNHPRLQLNLDLYHVQIGEGNLIETCRACLPWIGEVQVADVPGRCEPGTGEVNYTVIAKALFEMGYRGPVGMEAFAKGDPEVALEAFRAAFTI
;
A
#
# COMPACT_ATOMS: atom_id res chain seq x y z
N MET A 1 23.63 -8.86 12.57
CA MET A 1 22.40 -8.08 12.24
C MET A 1 21.50 -8.99 11.42
N GLN A 2 20.23 -9.05 11.74
CA GLN A 2 19.25 -9.92 11.10
C GLN A 2 18.25 -9.09 10.31
N GLN A 3 17.89 -9.54 9.09
CA GLN A 3 16.80 -8.96 8.31
C GLN A 3 15.50 -9.74 8.57
N PRO A 4 14.65 -9.27 9.49
CA PRO A 4 13.48 -10.03 9.92
C PRO A 4 12.25 -9.81 9.03
N PHE A 5 12.30 -8.80 8.16
CA PHE A 5 11.19 -8.39 7.29
C PHE A 5 11.47 -8.74 5.83
N VAL A 6 10.42 -8.91 5.05
CA VAL A 6 10.53 -8.95 3.59
C VAL A 6 10.52 -7.51 3.09
N LEU A 7 11.63 -7.03 2.53
CA LEU A 7 11.72 -5.66 2.03
C LEU A 7 11.22 -5.55 0.59
N ALA A 8 10.42 -4.52 0.33
CA ALA A 8 9.93 -4.16 -0.99
C ALA A 8 10.19 -2.67 -1.28
N ALA A 9 10.19 -2.29 -2.54
CA ALA A 9 10.24 -0.88 -2.93
C ALA A 9 9.39 -0.60 -4.17
N CYS A 10 8.78 0.60 -4.21
CA CYS A 10 7.95 1.03 -5.32
C CYS A 10 8.81 1.39 -6.53
N ALA A 11 8.66 0.64 -7.62
CA ALA A 11 9.46 0.82 -8.83
C ALA A 11 9.16 2.14 -9.56
N GLU A 12 7.96 2.71 -9.39
CA GLU A 12 7.62 3.99 -10.02
C GLU A 12 8.30 5.19 -9.37
N MET A 13 8.82 5.06 -8.15
CA MET A 13 9.36 6.19 -7.39
C MET A 13 10.88 6.33 -7.45
N ILE A 14 11.58 5.29 -7.89
CA ILE A 14 13.05 5.24 -7.97
C ILE A 14 13.53 5.04 -9.41
N TRP A 15 14.77 5.46 -9.73
CA TRP A 15 15.36 5.41 -11.09
C TRP A 15 14.39 5.86 -12.18
N ARG A 16 13.70 6.97 -11.98
CA ARG A 16 12.60 7.43 -12.84
C ARG A 16 13.01 7.72 -14.29
N ASP A 17 14.30 7.77 -14.56
CA ASP A 17 14.93 7.89 -15.88
C ASP A 17 15.12 6.55 -16.61
N ARG A 18 14.83 5.42 -15.95
CA ARG A 18 14.97 4.06 -16.50
C ARG A 18 13.63 3.42 -16.84
N PRO A 19 13.57 2.47 -17.80
CA PRO A 19 12.37 1.68 -18.04
C PRO A 19 11.91 0.91 -16.80
N ILE A 20 10.60 0.74 -16.63
CA ILE A 20 10.04 0.12 -15.42
C ILE A 20 10.50 -1.33 -15.21
N GLU A 21 10.62 -2.11 -16.28
CA GLU A 21 11.11 -3.49 -16.24
C GLU A 21 12.57 -3.58 -15.78
N TRP A 22 13.40 -2.60 -16.14
CA TRP A 22 14.77 -2.50 -15.65
C TRP A 22 14.79 -2.20 -14.15
N ARG A 23 13.94 -1.26 -13.69
CA ARG A 23 13.80 -0.91 -12.25
C ARG A 23 13.38 -2.13 -11.43
N ALA A 24 12.38 -2.88 -11.93
CA ALA A 24 11.89 -4.09 -11.29
C ALA A 24 12.98 -5.17 -11.19
N ALA A 25 13.74 -5.40 -12.29
CA ALA A 25 14.87 -6.33 -12.28
C ALA A 25 15.96 -5.87 -11.30
N ARG A 26 16.33 -4.57 -11.31
CA ARG A 26 17.37 -4.03 -10.42
C ARG A 26 16.99 -4.15 -8.94
N LEU A 27 15.73 -3.85 -8.57
CA LEU A 27 15.24 -4.09 -7.21
C LEU A 27 15.42 -5.55 -6.79
N THR A 28 15.06 -6.48 -7.67
CA THR A 28 15.17 -7.91 -7.39
C THR A 28 16.63 -8.34 -7.24
N GLU A 29 17.54 -7.85 -8.08
CA GLU A 29 18.99 -8.08 -7.94
C GLU A 29 19.53 -7.59 -6.59
N MET A 30 19.00 -6.49 -6.09
CA MET A 30 19.34 -5.94 -4.77
C MET A 30 18.62 -6.66 -3.62
N GLY A 31 17.78 -7.67 -3.90
CA GLY A 31 17.08 -8.46 -2.89
C GLY A 31 15.78 -7.81 -2.35
N PHE A 32 15.21 -6.86 -3.07
CA PHE A 32 13.91 -6.28 -2.76
C PHE A 32 12.80 -6.92 -3.59
N GLN A 33 11.61 -7.03 -3.01
CA GLN A 33 10.39 -7.21 -3.79
C GLN A 33 9.93 -5.87 -4.40
N VAL A 34 8.99 -5.92 -5.34
CA VAL A 34 8.59 -4.76 -6.15
C VAL A 34 7.15 -4.38 -5.83
N GLY A 35 6.93 -3.11 -5.48
CA GLY A 35 5.62 -2.47 -5.48
C GLY A 35 5.35 -1.78 -6.82
N LEU A 36 4.08 -1.81 -7.27
CA LEU A 36 3.60 -1.12 -8.48
C LEU A 36 2.27 -0.43 -8.20
N TRP A 37 2.12 0.85 -8.57
CA TRP A 37 0.83 1.53 -8.47
C TRP A 37 0.21 1.90 -9.82
N ASN A 38 0.99 2.22 -10.85
CA ASN A 38 0.49 2.62 -12.17
C ASN A 38 0.67 1.53 -13.25
N TRP A 39 0.44 0.27 -12.85
CA TRP A 39 0.59 -0.88 -13.74
C TRP A 39 -0.14 -0.78 -15.10
N PRO A 40 -1.28 -0.05 -15.27
CA PRO A 40 -1.95 0.07 -16.57
C PRO A 40 -1.11 0.75 -17.66
N GLU A 41 -0.14 1.60 -17.27
CA GLU A 41 0.74 2.30 -18.21
C GLU A 41 1.99 1.50 -18.58
N HIS A 42 2.15 0.28 -18.06
CA HIS A 42 3.36 -0.52 -18.23
C HIS A 42 3.15 -1.73 -19.14
N ASP A 43 4.21 -2.16 -19.87
CA ASP A 43 4.21 -3.45 -20.56
C ASP A 43 4.30 -4.60 -19.56
N LEU A 44 3.15 -5.23 -19.28
CA LEU A 44 3.05 -6.36 -18.36
C LEU A 44 3.88 -7.58 -18.80
N ASN A 45 4.12 -7.74 -20.09
CA ASN A 45 5.00 -8.82 -20.58
C ASN A 45 6.47 -8.51 -20.27
N ALA A 46 6.90 -7.25 -20.41
CA ALA A 46 8.24 -6.82 -20.03
C ALA A 46 8.44 -6.96 -18.51
N LEU A 47 7.47 -6.52 -17.69
CA LEU A 47 7.49 -6.71 -16.24
C LEU A 47 7.59 -8.20 -15.87
N LYS A 48 6.81 -9.07 -16.50
CA LYS A 48 6.88 -10.52 -16.25
C LYS A 48 8.25 -11.11 -16.63
N ARG A 49 8.83 -10.66 -17.75
CA ARG A 49 10.17 -11.13 -18.19
C ARG A 49 11.31 -10.62 -17.32
N SER A 50 11.11 -9.55 -16.55
CA SER A 50 12.12 -9.03 -15.62
C SER A 50 12.53 -10.03 -14.54
N GLY A 51 11.69 -11.06 -14.27
CA GLY A 51 11.91 -12.03 -13.20
C GLY A 51 11.66 -11.47 -11.81
N ALA A 52 11.09 -10.28 -11.70
CA ALA A 52 10.82 -9.62 -10.43
C ALA A 52 9.76 -10.36 -9.60
N THR A 53 9.93 -10.32 -8.27
CA THR A 53 8.92 -10.75 -7.30
C THR A 53 8.15 -9.54 -6.85
N PHE A 54 6.85 -9.52 -7.14
CA PHE A 54 5.98 -8.39 -6.80
C PHE A 54 5.31 -8.57 -5.43
N SER A 55 5.45 -7.58 -4.55
CA SER A 55 4.81 -7.55 -3.23
C SER A 55 3.37 -7.10 -3.32
N ILE A 56 3.16 -5.93 -3.92
CA ILE A 56 1.88 -5.24 -3.96
C ILE A 56 1.70 -4.50 -5.28
N MET A 57 0.47 -4.38 -5.76
CA MET A 57 0.12 -3.46 -6.83
C MET A 57 -1.26 -2.85 -6.58
N ASN A 58 -1.57 -1.74 -7.28
CA ASN A 58 -2.91 -1.18 -7.24
C ASN A 58 -3.93 -2.24 -7.69
N GLY A 59 -4.94 -2.48 -6.86
CA GLY A 59 -5.88 -3.59 -6.95
C GLY A 59 -7.18 -3.29 -7.69
N TYR A 60 -7.33 -2.09 -8.24
CA TYR A 60 -8.51 -1.64 -8.96
C TYR A 60 -8.15 -0.53 -9.96
N LEU A 61 -9.03 -0.23 -10.89
CA LEU A 61 -8.88 0.88 -11.83
C LEU A 61 -9.84 2.01 -11.53
N THR A 62 -11.07 1.66 -11.18
CA THR A 62 -12.18 2.59 -10.95
C THR A 62 -13.08 2.04 -9.85
N GLY A 63 -13.95 2.92 -9.33
CA GLY A 63 -14.95 2.53 -8.35
C GLY A 63 -14.76 3.20 -6.99
N ARG A 64 -15.67 2.91 -6.06
CA ARG A 64 -15.75 3.55 -4.74
C ARG A 64 -16.35 2.59 -3.73
N LEU A 65 -15.98 2.73 -2.47
CA LEU A 65 -16.51 1.88 -1.39
C LEU A 65 -17.93 2.29 -0.95
N ALA A 66 -18.23 3.59 -0.95
CA ALA A 66 -19.28 4.19 -0.14
C ALA A 66 -20.64 4.38 -0.81
N ASP A 67 -20.78 4.06 -2.09
CA ASP A 67 -22.05 4.13 -2.82
C ASP A 67 -22.28 2.90 -3.70
N ALA A 68 -23.56 2.62 -4.04
CA ALA A 68 -23.92 1.36 -4.71
C ALA A 68 -23.32 1.25 -6.11
N GLU A 69 -23.39 2.32 -6.91
CA GLU A 69 -22.85 2.35 -8.27
C GLU A 69 -21.33 2.19 -8.27
N GLY A 70 -20.65 2.95 -7.41
CA GLY A 70 -19.21 2.87 -7.26
C GLY A 70 -18.72 1.52 -6.71
N ALA A 71 -19.50 0.86 -5.86
CA ALA A 71 -19.18 -0.48 -5.35
C ALA A 71 -19.19 -1.55 -6.45
N ASP A 72 -20.19 -1.52 -7.33
CA ASP A 72 -20.28 -2.48 -8.43
C ASP A 72 -19.18 -2.24 -9.48
N GLU A 73 -18.82 -0.98 -9.70
CA GLU A 73 -17.69 -0.61 -10.54
C GLU A 73 -16.35 -1.05 -9.92
N LEU A 74 -16.16 -0.86 -8.60
CA LEU A 74 -14.99 -1.31 -7.88
C LEU A 74 -14.79 -2.82 -7.99
N LEU A 75 -15.84 -3.59 -7.75
CA LEU A 75 -15.78 -5.06 -7.85
C LEU A 75 -15.44 -5.55 -9.25
N ARG A 76 -16.00 -4.91 -10.28
CA ARG A 76 -15.68 -5.23 -11.66
C ARG A 76 -14.20 -4.98 -11.96
N SER A 77 -13.71 -3.76 -11.65
CA SER A 77 -12.32 -3.40 -11.91
C SER A 77 -11.33 -4.17 -11.03
N ALA A 78 -11.70 -4.50 -9.79
CA ALA A 78 -10.89 -5.35 -8.92
C ALA A 78 -10.77 -6.78 -9.44
N ARG A 79 -11.83 -7.36 -10.01
CA ARG A 79 -11.78 -8.67 -10.66
C ARG A 79 -10.85 -8.67 -11.87
N GLU A 80 -10.92 -7.63 -12.70
CA GLU A 80 -10.03 -7.43 -13.83
C GLU A 80 -8.56 -7.35 -13.39
N THR A 81 -8.31 -6.55 -12.36
CA THR A 81 -6.98 -6.37 -11.78
C THR A 81 -6.45 -7.66 -11.13
N ALA A 82 -7.31 -8.46 -10.51
CA ALA A 82 -6.91 -9.76 -9.94
C ALA A 82 -6.33 -10.69 -11.01
N GLN A 83 -6.86 -10.69 -12.24
CA GLN A 83 -6.29 -11.48 -13.34
C GLN A 83 -4.89 -10.98 -13.73
N VAL A 84 -4.69 -9.67 -13.74
CA VAL A 84 -3.36 -9.08 -13.99
C VAL A 84 -2.40 -9.44 -12.85
N GLY A 85 -2.84 -9.31 -11.60
CA GLY A 85 -2.06 -9.69 -10.43
C GLY A 85 -1.59 -11.15 -10.49
N LYS A 86 -2.48 -12.06 -10.81
CA LYS A 86 -2.13 -13.50 -11.03
C LYS A 86 -1.11 -13.70 -12.12
N ARG A 87 -1.24 -12.99 -13.25
CA ARG A 87 -0.29 -13.07 -14.37
C ARG A 87 1.11 -12.63 -13.98
N LEU A 88 1.24 -11.60 -13.14
CA LEU A 88 2.51 -11.09 -12.63
C LEU A 88 2.99 -11.85 -11.38
N GLY A 89 2.14 -12.60 -10.70
CA GLY A 89 2.44 -13.26 -9.45
C GLY A 89 2.47 -12.31 -8.25
N VAL A 90 1.65 -11.24 -8.30
CA VAL A 90 1.58 -10.24 -7.23
C VAL A 90 0.91 -10.83 -5.98
N ALA A 91 1.50 -10.58 -4.82
CA ALA A 91 1.00 -11.12 -3.55
C ALA A 91 -0.25 -10.38 -3.04
N ARG A 92 -0.33 -9.05 -3.24
CA ARG A 92 -1.38 -8.19 -2.67
C ARG A 92 -1.89 -7.18 -3.68
N LEU A 93 -3.18 -6.88 -3.58
CA LEU A 93 -3.91 -5.93 -4.44
C LEU A 93 -4.46 -4.79 -3.58
N ASN A 94 -3.96 -3.58 -3.76
CA ASN A 94 -4.25 -2.45 -2.90
C ASN A 94 -5.51 -1.69 -3.30
N LEU A 95 -6.29 -1.28 -2.31
CA LEU A 95 -7.53 -0.51 -2.44
C LEU A 95 -7.46 0.78 -1.63
N HIS A 96 -8.24 1.77 -2.03
CA HIS A 96 -8.46 3.01 -1.30
C HIS A 96 -9.97 3.25 -1.05
N GLY A 97 -10.30 4.21 -0.21
CA GLY A 97 -11.70 4.56 0.09
C GLY A 97 -12.51 5.04 -1.13
N THR A 98 -11.83 5.55 -2.16
CA THR A 98 -12.38 5.95 -3.46
C THR A 98 -11.31 5.83 -4.54
N GLY A 99 -11.70 5.86 -5.81
CA GLY A 99 -10.75 5.99 -6.91
C GLY A 99 -9.91 7.26 -6.77
N LEU A 100 -8.63 7.14 -7.04
CA LEU A 100 -7.69 8.28 -7.07
C LEU A 100 -7.40 8.66 -8.52
N GLY A 101 -7.45 9.96 -8.77
CA GLY A 101 -7.15 10.55 -10.08
C GLY A 101 -5.77 11.20 -10.11
N LEU A 102 -5.62 12.17 -11.01
CA LEU A 102 -4.37 12.90 -11.20
C LEU A 102 -3.88 13.52 -9.87
N GLY A 103 -2.60 13.32 -9.57
CA GLY A 103 -1.98 13.81 -8.34
C GLY A 103 -2.47 13.14 -7.06
N GLY A 104 -3.10 11.96 -7.14
CA GLY A 104 -3.62 11.23 -5.99
C GLY A 104 -4.92 11.81 -5.41
N LEU A 105 -5.53 12.79 -6.09
CA LEU A 105 -6.78 13.40 -5.62
C LEU A 105 -7.95 12.43 -5.74
N PRO A 106 -8.89 12.42 -4.76
CA PRO A 106 -10.04 11.54 -4.82
C PRO A 106 -10.95 11.85 -6.02
N ALA A 107 -11.33 10.84 -6.76
CA ALA A 107 -12.27 10.97 -7.88
C ALA A 107 -13.64 11.52 -7.42
N ARG A 108 -14.02 11.25 -6.18
CA ARG A 108 -15.19 11.80 -5.50
C ARG A 108 -14.83 12.16 -4.06
N PRO A 109 -14.49 13.42 -3.78
CA PRO A 109 -14.22 13.86 -2.41
C PRO A 109 -15.50 13.84 -1.57
N ALA A 110 -15.35 13.54 -0.28
CA ALA A 110 -16.41 13.61 0.71
C ALA A 110 -16.01 14.56 1.84
N GLU A 111 -16.78 15.64 2.04
CA GLU A 111 -16.57 16.55 3.19
C GLU A 111 -16.96 15.86 4.51
N ILE A 112 -18.02 15.06 4.46
CA ILE A 112 -18.54 14.32 5.61
C ILE A 112 -18.75 12.86 5.24
N VAL A 113 -18.16 11.97 5.99
CA VAL A 113 -18.41 10.52 5.88
C VAL A 113 -19.59 10.16 6.78
N THR A 114 -20.74 9.85 6.19
CA THR A 114 -21.97 9.53 6.92
C THR A 114 -22.00 8.08 7.40
N GLY A 115 -22.86 7.77 8.38
CA GLY A 115 -23.10 6.39 8.83
C GLY A 115 -23.54 5.45 7.71
N ALA A 116 -24.35 5.95 6.76
CA ALA A 116 -24.77 5.16 5.60
C ALA A 116 -23.58 4.80 4.69
N MET A 117 -22.62 5.71 4.53
CA MET A 117 -21.39 5.45 3.79
C MET A 117 -20.52 4.37 4.48
N TRP A 118 -20.43 4.39 5.81
CA TRP A 118 -19.73 3.35 6.59
C TRP A 118 -20.34 1.97 6.39
N LEU A 119 -21.68 1.86 6.49
CA LEU A 119 -22.38 0.59 6.27
C LEU A 119 -22.19 0.08 4.85
N LYS A 120 -22.25 0.97 3.85
CA LYS A 120 -22.06 0.60 2.46
C LYS A 120 -20.61 0.20 2.17
N ALA A 121 -19.63 0.92 2.71
CA ALA A 121 -18.21 0.58 2.55
C ALA A 121 -17.91 -0.80 3.15
N ARG A 122 -18.43 -1.10 4.34
CA ARG A 122 -18.30 -2.44 4.95
C ARG A 122 -18.92 -3.52 4.07
N ASP A 123 -20.15 -3.33 3.58
CA ASP A 123 -20.81 -4.26 2.67
C ASP A 123 -19.98 -4.51 1.40
N THR A 124 -19.47 -3.42 0.80
CA THR A 124 -18.60 -3.51 -0.37
C THR A 124 -17.31 -4.31 -0.08
N LEU A 125 -16.69 -4.10 1.08
CA LEU A 125 -15.50 -4.84 1.49
C LEU A 125 -15.78 -6.32 1.81
N CYS A 126 -16.97 -6.67 2.28
CA CYS A 126 -17.39 -8.08 2.38
C CYS A 126 -17.40 -8.74 0.99
N ARG A 127 -17.98 -8.07 -0.01
CA ARG A 127 -17.99 -8.55 -1.41
C ARG A 127 -16.59 -8.61 -2.02
N ILE A 128 -15.69 -7.69 -1.66
CA ILE A 128 -14.26 -7.74 -2.04
C ILE A 128 -13.58 -8.95 -1.42
N ALA A 129 -13.88 -9.28 -0.17
CA ALA A 129 -13.31 -10.46 0.50
C ALA A 129 -13.80 -11.78 -0.14
N GLU A 130 -15.07 -11.85 -0.54
CA GLU A 130 -15.61 -12.97 -1.33
C GLU A 130 -14.90 -13.08 -2.69
N LEU A 131 -14.75 -11.96 -3.41
CA LEU A 131 -13.99 -11.91 -4.65
C LEU A 131 -12.54 -12.37 -4.46
N ALA A 132 -11.90 -11.97 -3.35
CA ALA A 132 -10.54 -12.39 -3.02
C ALA A 132 -10.40 -13.91 -2.84
N GLU A 133 -11.42 -14.56 -2.27
CA GLU A 133 -11.47 -16.02 -2.18
C GLU A 133 -11.66 -16.68 -3.56
N GLU A 134 -12.64 -16.22 -4.34
CA GLU A 134 -12.91 -16.72 -5.68
C GLU A 134 -11.67 -16.65 -6.58
N GLU A 135 -10.96 -15.53 -6.51
CA GLU A 135 -9.79 -15.25 -7.34
C GLU A 135 -8.47 -15.77 -6.73
N ASN A 136 -8.50 -16.28 -5.50
CA ASN A 136 -7.32 -16.69 -4.73
C ASN A 136 -6.23 -15.61 -4.63
N VAL A 137 -6.63 -14.38 -4.29
CA VAL A 137 -5.76 -13.22 -4.07
C VAL A 137 -5.96 -12.65 -2.68
N VAL A 138 -5.16 -11.68 -2.28
CA VAL A 138 -5.36 -10.88 -1.06
C VAL A 138 -5.58 -9.43 -1.48
N PHE A 139 -6.64 -8.81 -0.97
CA PHE A 139 -6.79 -7.35 -1.06
C PHE A 139 -6.32 -6.68 0.22
N THR A 140 -5.77 -5.49 0.06
CA THR A 140 -5.43 -4.60 1.17
C THR A 140 -6.17 -3.28 1.05
N LEU A 141 -6.54 -2.68 2.17
CA LEU A 141 -7.09 -1.33 2.23
C LEU A 141 -6.04 -0.39 2.84
N GLU A 142 -5.68 0.65 2.11
CA GLU A 142 -4.67 1.62 2.50
C GLU A 142 -5.26 2.83 3.19
N ASN A 143 -4.59 3.27 4.26
CA ASN A 143 -4.80 4.58 4.84
C ASN A 143 -4.02 5.66 4.08
N LEU A 144 -4.60 6.84 4.01
CA LEU A 144 -4.06 8.00 3.29
C LEU A 144 -4.03 9.22 4.21
N ASN A 145 -3.18 10.21 3.93
CA ASN A 145 -3.23 11.47 4.65
C ASN A 145 -4.18 12.46 3.95
N LEU A 146 -5.07 13.06 4.72
CA LEU A 146 -6.05 14.04 4.23
C LEU A 146 -5.51 15.48 4.24
N PRO A 147 -4.55 15.86 5.12
CA PRO A 147 -4.08 17.25 5.18
C PRO A 147 -3.26 17.70 3.98
N VAL A 148 -2.55 16.79 3.30
CA VAL A 148 -1.56 17.16 2.27
C VAL A 148 -1.86 16.50 0.93
N ASP A 149 -1.84 15.16 0.87
CA ASP A 149 -1.80 14.46 -0.42
C ASP A 149 -3.19 14.08 -0.97
N HIS A 150 -4.14 13.73 -0.08
CA HIS A 150 -5.42 13.14 -0.48
C HIS A 150 -6.64 13.80 0.18
N PRO A 151 -6.80 15.15 0.11
CA PRO A 151 -7.87 15.85 0.79
C PRO A 151 -9.26 15.36 0.33
N GLY A 152 -10.14 15.07 1.30
CA GLY A 152 -11.50 14.63 1.02
C GLY A 152 -11.63 13.15 0.66
N THR A 153 -10.57 12.32 0.76
CA THR A 153 -10.70 10.88 0.58
C THR A 153 -11.49 10.27 1.75
N PRO A 154 -12.65 9.62 1.50
CA PRO A 154 -13.40 8.96 2.56
C PRO A 154 -12.60 7.77 3.11
N PHE A 155 -12.72 7.53 4.43
CA PHE A 155 -12.03 6.45 5.14
C PHE A 155 -10.50 6.49 4.99
N GLY A 156 -9.93 7.70 4.87
CA GLY A 156 -8.49 7.83 4.63
C GLY A 156 -7.61 7.62 5.87
N ARG A 157 -8.12 7.76 7.09
CA ARG A 157 -7.31 7.60 8.29
C ARG A 157 -7.02 6.13 8.61
N ALA A 158 -5.89 5.86 9.26
CA ALA A 158 -5.57 4.51 9.72
C ALA A 158 -6.64 3.97 10.68
N ALA A 159 -7.20 4.81 11.55
CA ALA A 159 -8.33 4.42 12.40
C ALA A 159 -9.57 4.01 11.60
N ASP A 160 -9.85 4.67 10.48
CA ASP A 160 -10.99 4.37 9.62
C ASP A 160 -10.80 3.05 8.87
N THR A 161 -9.63 2.85 8.25
CA THR A 161 -9.31 1.60 7.54
C THR A 161 -9.26 0.42 8.49
N LEU A 162 -8.70 0.60 9.69
CA LEU A 162 -8.73 -0.42 10.75
C LEU A 162 -10.16 -0.80 11.13
N ALA A 163 -11.04 0.18 11.35
CA ALA A 163 -12.45 -0.07 11.70
C ALA A 163 -13.16 -0.88 10.60
N LEU A 164 -12.94 -0.54 9.34
CA LEU A 164 -13.52 -1.25 8.19
C LEU A 164 -12.98 -2.67 8.08
N VAL A 165 -11.66 -2.85 8.01
CA VAL A 165 -11.03 -4.17 7.82
C VAL A 165 -11.33 -5.10 9.00
N SER A 166 -11.22 -4.61 10.24
CA SER A 166 -11.54 -5.41 11.43
C SER A 166 -13.03 -5.79 11.54
N SER A 167 -13.92 -4.92 11.04
CA SER A 167 -15.37 -5.24 11.04
C SER A 167 -15.74 -6.33 10.02
N VAL A 168 -14.98 -6.48 8.93
CA VAL A 168 -15.12 -7.58 7.97
C VAL A 168 -14.41 -8.82 8.50
N ASN A 169 -13.22 -8.65 9.07
CA ASN A 169 -12.40 -9.68 9.72
C ASN A 169 -12.20 -10.93 8.85
N HIS A 170 -11.71 -10.71 7.64
CA HIS A 170 -11.51 -11.78 6.66
C HIS A 170 -10.01 -11.91 6.31
N PRO A 171 -9.43 -13.15 6.25
CA PRO A 171 -7.99 -13.34 6.06
C PRO A 171 -7.48 -12.84 4.70
N ARG A 172 -8.36 -12.69 3.70
CA ARG A 172 -8.01 -12.17 2.37
C ARG A 172 -8.30 -10.67 2.20
N LEU A 173 -8.70 -9.98 3.27
CA LEU A 173 -8.82 -8.53 3.33
C LEU A 173 -8.00 -8.03 4.50
N GLN A 174 -6.92 -7.33 4.21
CA GLN A 174 -5.93 -6.89 5.18
C GLN A 174 -5.72 -5.37 5.08
N LEU A 175 -4.84 -4.82 5.90
CA LEU A 175 -4.41 -3.43 5.83
C LEU A 175 -3.11 -3.33 5.00
N ASN A 176 -3.04 -2.32 4.15
CA ASN A 176 -1.80 -1.70 3.76
C ASN A 176 -1.59 -0.51 4.69
N LEU A 177 -0.76 -0.68 5.73
CA LEU A 177 -0.53 0.36 6.73
C LEU A 177 0.62 1.26 6.28
N ASP A 178 0.27 2.39 5.66
CA ASP A 178 1.26 3.37 5.23
C ASP A 178 1.58 4.37 6.37
N LEU A 179 2.80 4.25 6.91
CA LEU A 179 3.27 5.06 8.03
C LEU A 179 3.63 6.50 7.64
N TYR A 180 3.94 6.77 6.38
CA TYR A 180 4.09 8.13 5.87
C TYR A 180 2.76 8.88 5.99
N HIS A 181 1.68 8.26 5.55
CA HIS A 181 0.35 8.83 5.65
C HIS A 181 -0.12 8.95 7.11
N VAL A 182 0.16 7.96 7.96
CA VAL A 182 -0.14 8.05 9.40
C VAL A 182 0.60 9.22 10.04
N GLN A 183 1.89 9.42 9.75
CA GLN A 183 2.67 10.50 10.33
C GLN A 183 2.05 11.87 10.06
N ILE A 184 1.67 12.13 8.82
CA ILE A 184 1.08 13.41 8.42
C ILE A 184 -0.34 13.60 8.96
N GLY A 185 -1.14 12.53 8.99
CA GLY A 185 -2.55 12.59 9.31
C GLY A 185 -2.89 12.45 10.79
N GLU A 186 -2.18 11.58 11.50
CA GLU A 186 -2.60 11.12 12.84
C GLU A 186 -1.42 11.07 13.84
N GLY A 187 -0.20 10.77 13.39
CA GLY A 187 0.95 10.53 14.25
C GLY A 187 0.87 9.24 15.07
N ASN A 188 1.59 9.17 16.18
CA ASN A 188 1.56 8.05 17.14
C ASN A 188 1.82 6.67 16.49
N LEU A 189 2.83 6.60 15.60
CA LEU A 189 3.07 5.49 14.67
C LEU A 189 3.17 4.11 15.34
N ILE A 190 3.88 4.00 16.48
CA ILE A 190 4.11 2.71 17.15
C ILE A 190 2.80 2.14 17.72
N GLU A 191 1.97 2.98 18.33
CA GLU A 191 0.68 2.53 18.86
C GLU A 191 -0.33 2.24 17.74
N THR A 192 -0.24 2.97 16.63
CA THR A 192 -1.02 2.64 15.42
C THR A 192 -0.62 1.28 14.85
N CYS A 193 0.69 0.99 14.74
CA CYS A 193 1.16 -0.35 14.36
C CYS A 193 0.62 -1.43 15.31
N ARG A 194 0.65 -1.19 16.62
CA ARG A 194 0.15 -2.13 17.63
C ARG A 194 -1.34 -2.41 17.46
N ALA A 195 -2.14 -1.36 17.27
CA ALA A 195 -3.59 -1.49 17.06
C ALA A 195 -3.94 -2.23 15.78
N CYS A 196 -3.19 -1.99 14.69
CA CYS A 196 -3.41 -2.59 13.38
C CYS A 196 -2.85 -4.01 13.23
N LEU A 197 -1.95 -4.43 14.13
CA LEU A 197 -1.11 -5.63 13.99
C LEU A 197 -1.83 -6.90 13.50
N PRO A 198 -3.03 -7.26 14.02
CA PRO A 198 -3.73 -8.48 13.60
C PRO A 198 -4.18 -8.49 12.14
N TRP A 199 -4.26 -7.31 11.51
CA TRP A 199 -4.80 -7.15 10.16
C TRP A 199 -3.78 -6.64 9.14
N ILE A 200 -2.52 -6.38 9.53
CA ILE A 200 -1.49 -5.84 8.61
C ILE A 200 -1.11 -6.90 7.57
N GLY A 201 -1.33 -6.57 6.30
CA GLY A 201 -0.84 -7.31 5.15
C GLY A 201 0.52 -6.82 4.67
N GLU A 202 0.70 -5.50 4.66
CA GLU A 202 1.96 -4.82 4.32
C GLU A 202 2.06 -3.54 5.13
N VAL A 203 3.28 -3.14 5.49
CA VAL A 203 3.60 -1.82 6.04
C VAL A 203 4.28 -1.02 4.93
N GLN A 204 3.82 0.20 4.64
CA GLN A 204 4.53 1.11 3.74
C GLN A 204 5.20 2.24 4.50
N VAL A 205 6.32 2.73 3.96
CA VAL A 205 7.16 3.73 4.59
C VAL A 205 7.73 4.74 3.61
N ALA A 206 7.73 6.00 4.03
CA ALA A 206 8.51 7.10 3.50
C ALA A 206 8.76 8.12 4.60
N ASP A 207 9.80 8.93 4.51
CA ASP A 207 10.09 9.94 5.52
C ASP A 207 9.31 11.24 5.27
N VAL A 208 9.06 11.97 6.32
CA VAL A 208 8.33 13.25 6.33
C VAL A 208 9.28 14.35 6.83
N PRO A 209 9.28 15.52 6.19
CA PRO A 209 8.63 15.87 4.92
C PRO A 209 9.38 15.34 3.68
N GLY A 210 8.71 15.37 2.53
CA GLY A 210 9.34 15.17 1.22
C GLY A 210 9.15 13.78 0.62
N ARG A 211 8.56 12.80 1.35
CA ARG A 211 8.28 11.43 0.88
C ARG A 211 9.52 10.76 0.27
N CYS A 212 10.67 10.93 0.95
CA CYS A 212 11.93 10.30 0.58
C CYS A 212 12.25 9.10 1.49
N GLU A 213 13.43 8.48 1.28
CA GLU A 213 13.88 7.32 2.03
C GLU A 213 14.02 7.57 3.54
N PRO A 214 13.90 6.53 4.41
CA PRO A 214 14.13 6.62 5.84
C PRO A 214 15.46 7.31 6.21
N GLY A 215 15.41 8.24 7.18
CA GLY A 215 16.56 9.02 7.64
C GLY A 215 16.72 10.37 6.94
N THR A 216 15.82 10.75 6.06
CA THR A 216 15.84 12.04 5.37
C THR A 216 14.93 13.10 5.99
N GLY A 217 14.09 12.71 6.95
CA GLY A 217 13.10 13.56 7.61
C GLY A 217 13.02 13.33 9.12
N GLU A 218 11.81 13.37 9.68
CA GLU A 218 11.55 13.40 11.12
C GLU A 218 11.16 12.02 11.72
N VAL A 219 10.96 10.98 10.89
CA VAL A 219 10.48 9.67 11.37
C VAL A 219 11.64 8.77 11.77
N ASN A 220 11.62 8.27 13.00
CA ASN A 220 12.65 7.32 13.47
C ASN A 220 12.27 5.87 13.10
N TYR A 221 12.52 5.49 11.86
CA TYR A 221 12.18 4.15 11.36
C TYR A 221 12.97 3.02 12.02
N THR A 222 14.17 3.26 12.56
CA THR A 222 14.92 2.25 13.31
C THR A 222 14.19 1.84 14.59
N VAL A 223 13.61 2.82 15.31
CA VAL A 223 12.80 2.55 16.52
C VAL A 223 11.50 1.84 16.14
N ILE A 224 10.86 2.24 15.05
CA ILE A 224 9.62 1.60 14.56
C ILE A 224 9.88 0.16 14.12
N ALA A 225 10.96 -0.10 13.39
CA ALA A 225 11.36 -1.44 12.97
C ALA A 225 11.56 -2.37 14.18
N LYS A 226 12.27 -1.88 15.21
CA LYS A 226 12.43 -2.62 16.47
C LYS A 226 11.09 -2.92 17.13
N ALA A 227 10.20 -1.92 17.22
CA ALA A 227 8.86 -2.11 17.80
C ALA A 227 8.03 -3.14 17.01
N LEU A 228 8.01 -3.08 15.67
CA LEU A 228 7.35 -4.07 14.82
C LEU A 228 7.91 -5.48 15.07
N PHE A 229 9.23 -5.61 15.17
CA PHE A 229 9.87 -6.88 15.46
C PHE A 229 9.48 -7.42 16.84
N GLU A 230 9.47 -6.58 17.88
CA GLU A 230 9.06 -6.94 19.25
C GLU A 230 7.58 -7.32 19.34
N MET A 231 6.73 -6.69 18.52
CA MET A 231 5.31 -7.06 18.38
C MET A 231 5.10 -8.39 17.63
N GLY A 232 6.14 -8.97 17.03
CA GLY A 232 6.06 -10.21 16.27
C GLY A 232 5.77 -10.05 14.78
N TYR A 233 5.73 -8.82 14.24
CA TYR A 233 5.57 -8.62 12.81
C TYR A 233 6.79 -9.13 12.04
N ARG A 234 6.56 -9.89 10.97
CA ARG A 234 7.60 -10.46 10.08
C ARG A 234 7.22 -10.35 8.61
N GLY A 235 6.15 -9.59 8.35
CA GLY A 235 5.61 -9.40 7.01
C GLY A 235 6.43 -8.43 6.15
N PRO A 236 5.89 -8.06 4.98
CA PRO A 236 6.51 -7.12 4.08
C PRO A 236 6.55 -5.70 4.64
N VAL A 237 7.67 -5.02 4.37
CA VAL A 237 7.81 -3.58 4.55
C VAL A 237 8.22 -2.99 3.20
N GLY A 238 7.39 -2.12 2.63
CA GLY A 238 7.58 -1.51 1.33
C GLY A 238 8.01 -0.04 1.44
N MET A 239 9.13 0.33 0.82
CA MET A 239 9.48 1.74 0.65
C MET A 239 8.69 2.32 -0.52
N GLU A 240 7.69 3.15 -0.22
CA GLU A 240 6.95 3.96 -1.20
C GLU A 240 7.44 5.41 -1.13
N ALA A 241 8.66 5.61 -1.58
CA ALA A 241 9.40 6.87 -1.42
C ALA A 241 10.23 7.20 -2.67
N PHE A 242 10.38 8.50 -2.90
CA PHE A 242 11.37 9.00 -3.86
C PHE A 242 12.77 8.89 -3.25
N ALA A 243 13.79 8.69 -4.10
CA ALA A 243 15.16 8.87 -3.64
C ALA A 243 15.49 10.36 -3.57
N LYS A 244 15.98 10.83 -2.41
CA LYS A 244 16.44 12.22 -2.25
C LYS A 244 17.71 12.52 -3.06
N GLY A 245 18.49 11.48 -3.30
CA GLY A 245 19.72 11.53 -4.07
C GLY A 245 19.87 10.28 -4.94
N ASP A 246 20.95 9.54 -4.73
CA ASP A 246 21.20 8.27 -5.44
C ASP A 246 20.21 7.18 -4.98
N PRO A 247 19.49 6.53 -5.90
CA PRO A 247 18.51 5.51 -5.55
C PRO A 247 19.08 4.28 -4.85
N GLU A 248 20.32 3.87 -5.13
CA GLU A 248 20.94 2.73 -4.44
C GLU A 248 21.27 3.10 -2.99
N VAL A 249 21.75 4.33 -2.76
CA VAL A 249 21.98 4.85 -1.41
C VAL A 249 20.67 4.92 -0.61
N ALA A 250 19.58 5.37 -1.26
CA ALA A 250 18.25 5.43 -0.65
C ALA A 250 17.74 4.04 -0.25
N LEU A 251 17.90 3.03 -1.10
CA LEU A 251 17.52 1.64 -0.82
C LEU A 251 18.36 1.03 0.30
N GLU A 252 19.65 1.32 0.36
CA GLU A 252 20.50 0.84 1.46
C GLU A 252 20.19 1.54 2.79
N ALA A 253 19.84 2.83 2.79
CA ALA A 253 19.34 3.54 3.97
C ALA A 253 18.04 2.89 4.49
N PHE A 254 17.11 2.56 3.60
CA PHE A 254 15.91 1.82 3.95
C PHE A 254 16.23 0.44 4.54
N ARG A 255 17.10 -0.33 3.89
CA ARG A 255 17.54 -1.65 4.40
C ARG A 255 18.15 -1.53 5.80
N ALA A 256 19.04 -0.55 6.01
CA ALA A 256 19.68 -0.32 7.29
C ALA A 256 18.68 0.02 8.40
N ALA A 257 17.66 0.84 8.10
CA ALA A 257 16.63 1.21 9.06
C ALA A 257 15.77 0.02 9.53
N PHE A 258 15.63 -1.02 8.70
CA PHE A 258 14.83 -2.23 8.98
C PHE A 258 15.66 -3.49 9.27
N THR A 259 16.96 -3.36 9.48
CA THR A 259 17.85 -4.43 9.97
C THR A 259 17.94 -4.35 11.49
N ILE A 260 17.73 -5.48 12.20
CA ILE A 260 17.72 -5.58 13.67
C ILE A 260 19.01 -6.25 14.19
#